data_77799132601803472dfccd1734471893
#
_entry.id   77799132601803472dfccd1734471893
#
_cell.length_a   1.000
_cell.length_b   1.000
_cell.length_c   1.000
_cell.angle_alpha   90.00
_cell.angle_beta   90.00
_cell.angle_gamma   90.00
#
_symmetry.space_group_name_H-M   'P 1'
#
loop_
_entity.id
_entity.type
_entity.pdbx_description
1 polymer ?
#
loop_
_entity_poly.entity_id
_entity_poly.type
_entity_poly.pdbx_seq_one_letter_code
_entity_poly.pdbx_strand_id
1 'polypeptide(L)'
;MSLPAAFLSDVAQLIPQDRRFDDPLSTLAFGTDASFYRLIPQLVIRVESEDEVATLLQLAQRDRVPVTFRAAGTSLSGQAISDSVLIVLGDNWNHREIRGQGTQIRLQPGVIGAQANAWLAPFGRKIGPDPASINACKIGGIVANNASGMCCGTAQNTYHTLAGIR
;
A
#
# COMPACT_ATOMS: atom_id res chain seq x y z
N MET A 1 21.25 -9.63 -6.86
CA MET A 1 21.03 -11.13 -6.86
C MET A 1 19.75 -11.39 -7.63
N SER A 2 19.69 -12.43 -8.46
CA SER A 2 18.45 -12.86 -9.11
C SER A 2 17.50 -13.53 -8.10
N LEU A 3 16.19 -13.42 -8.32
CA LEU A 3 15.20 -14.12 -7.50
C LEU A 3 15.36 -15.66 -7.62
N PRO A 4 15.20 -16.42 -6.52
CA PRO A 4 15.27 -17.87 -6.56
C PRO A 4 14.21 -18.49 -7.46
N ALA A 5 14.59 -19.52 -8.24
CA ALA A 5 13.66 -20.20 -9.14
C ALA A 5 12.48 -20.85 -8.41
N ALA A 6 12.71 -21.40 -7.21
CA ALA A 6 11.65 -21.95 -6.36
C ALA A 6 10.61 -20.87 -5.99
N PHE A 7 11.06 -19.69 -5.56
CA PHE A 7 10.18 -18.54 -5.25
C PHE A 7 9.33 -18.16 -6.47
N LEU A 8 9.95 -18.01 -7.64
CA LEU A 8 9.23 -17.65 -8.87
C LEU A 8 8.18 -18.69 -9.26
N SER A 9 8.51 -20.00 -9.11
CA SER A 9 7.59 -21.11 -9.40
C SER A 9 6.38 -21.08 -8.47
N ASP A 10 6.59 -20.88 -7.16
CA ASP A 10 5.51 -20.87 -6.17
C ASP A 10 4.62 -19.63 -6.31
N VAL A 11 5.23 -18.46 -6.58
CA VAL A 11 4.49 -17.24 -6.91
C VAL A 11 3.64 -17.43 -8.16
N ALA A 12 4.14 -18.18 -9.16
CA ALA A 12 3.38 -18.45 -10.38
C ALA A 12 2.17 -19.37 -10.16
N GLN A 13 2.18 -20.21 -9.13
CA GLN A 13 1.03 -21.02 -8.74
C GLN A 13 0.00 -20.22 -7.92
N LEU A 14 0.46 -19.23 -7.15
CA LEU A 14 -0.39 -18.42 -6.28
C LEU A 14 -1.05 -17.25 -7.00
N ILE A 15 -0.30 -16.54 -7.85
CA ILE A 15 -0.73 -15.30 -8.50
C ILE A 15 -0.82 -15.53 -10.01
N PRO A 16 -1.95 -15.23 -10.65
CA PRO A 16 -2.10 -15.35 -12.10
C PRO A 16 -1.17 -14.40 -12.88
N GLN A 17 -0.90 -14.76 -14.15
CA GLN A 17 0.09 -14.06 -14.98
C GLN A 17 -0.22 -12.59 -15.21
N ASP A 18 -1.48 -12.21 -15.32
CA ASP A 18 -1.95 -10.83 -15.55
C ASP A 18 -1.75 -9.92 -14.32
N ARG A 19 -1.37 -10.50 -13.20
CA ARG A 19 -1.04 -9.78 -11.95
C ARG A 19 0.43 -9.89 -11.55
N ARG A 20 1.29 -10.45 -12.44
CA ARG A 20 2.74 -10.54 -12.27
C ARG A 20 3.44 -9.81 -13.41
N PHE A 21 4.33 -8.89 -13.11
CA PHE A 21 5.02 -8.07 -14.08
C PHE A 21 6.53 -8.21 -13.87
N ASP A 22 7.20 -8.85 -14.82
CA ASP A 22 8.66 -9.09 -14.83
C ASP A 22 9.32 -8.61 -16.13
N ASP A 23 8.50 -8.12 -17.07
CA ASP A 23 9.03 -7.53 -18.30
C ASP A 23 9.71 -6.17 -18.05
N PRO A 24 10.72 -5.80 -18.89
CA PRO A 24 11.49 -4.57 -18.66
C PRO A 24 10.68 -3.29 -18.67
N LEU A 25 9.60 -3.20 -19.45
CA LEU A 25 8.77 -1.98 -19.52
C LEU A 25 7.95 -1.80 -18.26
N SER A 26 7.29 -2.87 -17.82
CA SER A 26 6.46 -2.85 -16.60
C SER A 26 7.31 -2.60 -15.35
N THR A 27 8.44 -3.29 -15.21
CA THR A 27 9.32 -3.11 -14.05
C THR A 27 9.93 -1.71 -14.02
N LEU A 28 10.28 -1.13 -15.19
CA LEU A 28 10.73 0.25 -15.29
C LEU A 28 9.63 1.24 -14.85
N ALA A 29 8.38 1.02 -15.27
CA ALA A 29 7.24 1.87 -14.89
C ALA A 29 7.00 1.86 -13.37
N PHE A 30 7.21 0.73 -12.70
CA PHE A 30 7.13 0.61 -11.25
C PHE A 30 8.42 1.01 -10.51
N GLY A 31 9.49 1.33 -11.21
CA GLY A 31 10.80 1.67 -10.65
C GLY A 31 10.87 3.02 -9.93
N THR A 32 9.83 3.84 -10.00
CA THR A 32 9.76 5.16 -9.36
C THR A 32 8.50 5.30 -8.51
N ASP A 33 8.58 6.09 -7.46
CA ASP A 33 7.46 6.68 -6.73
C ASP A 33 7.44 8.21 -6.95
N ALA A 34 6.88 8.99 -6.04
CA ALA A 34 6.89 10.45 -6.14
C ALA A 34 8.23 11.08 -5.72
N SER A 35 9.24 10.30 -5.36
CA SER A 35 10.57 10.75 -4.99
C SER A 35 11.52 10.91 -6.20
N PHE A 36 12.74 11.34 -5.93
CA PHE A 36 13.82 11.38 -6.93
C PHE A 36 14.48 10.02 -7.18
N TYR A 37 14.21 9.04 -6.29
CA TYR A 37 14.90 7.76 -6.29
C TYR A 37 14.30 6.82 -7.33
N ARG A 38 15.12 5.88 -7.80
CA ARG A 38 14.71 4.81 -8.69
C ARG A 38 15.37 3.51 -8.28
N LEU A 39 14.56 2.47 -8.10
CA LEU A 39 14.99 1.09 -7.96
C LEU A 39 14.11 0.25 -8.87
N ILE A 40 14.71 -0.50 -9.80
CA ILE A 40 13.94 -1.34 -10.73
C ILE A 40 13.66 -2.68 -10.07
N PRO A 41 12.39 -3.02 -9.79
CA PRO A 41 12.06 -4.32 -9.22
C PRO A 41 12.33 -5.44 -10.21
N GLN A 42 12.70 -6.62 -9.71
CA GLN A 42 12.83 -7.82 -10.53
C GLN A 42 11.46 -8.45 -10.81
N LEU A 43 10.51 -8.25 -9.92
CA LEU A 43 9.15 -8.73 -10.05
C LEU A 43 8.20 -7.76 -9.33
N VAL A 44 7.11 -7.39 -10.00
CA VAL A 44 5.98 -6.69 -9.40
C VAL A 44 4.81 -7.64 -9.29
N ILE A 45 4.18 -7.70 -8.12
CA ILE A 45 3.03 -8.57 -7.86
C ILE A 45 1.86 -7.71 -7.40
N ARG A 46 0.74 -7.80 -8.13
CA ARG A 46 -0.52 -7.17 -7.71
C ARG A 46 -1.32 -8.15 -6.87
N VAL A 47 -1.54 -7.84 -5.60
CA VAL A 47 -2.28 -8.68 -4.65
C VAL A 47 -3.72 -8.18 -4.46
N GLU A 48 -4.66 -9.13 -4.32
CA GLU A 48 -6.09 -8.85 -4.21
C GLU A 48 -6.72 -9.34 -2.90
N SER A 49 -5.97 -10.08 -2.07
CA SER A 49 -6.47 -10.62 -0.80
C SER A 49 -5.40 -10.69 0.30
N GLU A 50 -5.87 -10.78 1.55
CA GLU A 50 -5.00 -11.00 2.71
C GLU A 50 -4.28 -12.35 2.65
N ASP A 51 -4.95 -13.39 2.15
CA ASP A 51 -4.39 -14.75 2.03
C ASP A 51 -3.23 -14.78 1.02
N GLU A 52 -3.37 -14.07 -0.12
CA GLU A 52 -2.26 -13.91 -1.06
C GLU A 52 -1.06 -13.23 -0.40
N VAL A 53 -1.29 -12.15 0.35
CA VAL A 53 -0.23 -11.42 1.07
C VAL A 53 0.43 -12.32 2.11
N ALA A 54 -0.34 -13.03 2.93
CA ALA A 54 0.19 -13.93 3.95
C ALA A 54 1.05 -15.04 3.33
N THR A 55 0.59 -15.65 2.25
CA THR A 55 1.33 -16.70 1.55
C THR A 55 2.61 -16.14 0.92
N LEU A 56 2.54 -14.98 0.24
CA LEU A 56 3.72 -14.33 -0.34
C LEU A 56 4.78 -13.99 0.72
N LEU A 57 4.37 -13.53 1.90
CA LEU A 57 5.30 -13.25 2.99
C LEU A 57 5.98 -14.53 3.52
N GLN A 58 5.25 -15.65 3.60
CA GLN A 58 5.83 -16.94 3.97
C GLN A 58 6.84 -17.43 2.94
N LEU A 59 6.52 -17.32 1.64
CA LEU A 59 7.44 -17.67 0.55
C LEU A 59 8.69 -16.77 0.58
N ALA A 60 8.50 -15.46 0.72
CA ALA A 60 9.58 -14.49 0.79
C ALA A 60 10.51 -14.76 2.00
N GLN A 61 9.96 -15.09 3.16
CA GLN A 61 10.72 -15.44 4.35
C GLN A 61 11.51 -16.74 4.16
N ARG A 62 10.87 -17.79 3.63
CA ARG A 62 11.51 -19.09 3.35
C ARG A 62 12.74 -18.94 2.43
N ASP A 63 12.58 -18.17 1.36
CA ASP A 63 13.58 -18.03 0.31
C ASP A 63 14.48 -16.79 0.50
N ARG A 64 14.30 -16.06 1.61
CA ARG A 64 15.05 -14.83 1.97
C ARG A 64 14.99 -13.76 0.88
N VAL A 65 13.80 -13.60 0.29
CA VAL A 65 13.54 -12.59 -0.76
C VAL A 65 13.07 -11.29 -0.10
N PRO A 66 13.77 -10.16 -0.28
CA PRO A 66 13.28 -8.86 0.17
C PRO A 66 12.00 -8.46 -0.56
N VAL A 67 11.03 -7.94 0.18
CA VAL A 67 9.77 -7.43 -0.37
C VAL A 67 9.51 -6.01 0.09
N THR A 68 8.92 -5.21 -0.79
CA THR A 68 8.45 -3.85 -0.47
C THR A 68 6.98 -3.73 -0.85
N PHE A 69 6.19 -3.15 0.03
CA PHE A 69 4.78 -2.86 -0.26
C PHE A 69 4.61 -1.48 -0.87
N ARG A 70 3.71 -1.40 -1.85
CA ARG A 70 3.31 -0.14 -2.47
C ARG A 70 1.79 -0.02 -2.51
N ALA A 71 1.26 1.02 -1.87
CA ALA A 71 -0.14 1.39 -1.99
C ALA A 71 -0.35 2.31 -3.22
N ALA A 72 -0.15 3.64 -3.06
CA ALA A 72 -0.28 4.59 -4.17
C ALA A 72 1.06 5.07 -4.75
N GLY A 73 2.18 4.84 -4.06
CA GLY A 73 3.48 5.32 -4.51
C GLY A 73 3.66 6.83 -4.39
N THR A 74 2.99 7.48 -3.45
CA THR A 74 3.06 8.94 -3.22
C THR A 74 4.18 9.35 -2.25
N SER A 75 5.05 8.43 -1.87
CA SER A 75 6.22 8.73 -1.03
C SER A 75 7.18 9.69 -1.72
N LEU A 76 7.68 10.69 -0.97
CA LEU A 76 8.75 11.60 -1.42
C LEU A 76 10.14 11.12 -1.00
N SER A 77 10.24 9.98 -0.31
CA SER A 77 11.47 9.47 0.30
C SER A 77 11.90 8.10 -0.23
N GLY A 78 11.33 7.62 -1.36
CA GLY A 78 11.70 6.35 -1.96
C GLY A 78 11.26 5.11 -1.17
N GLN A 79 10.19 5.22 -0.37
CA GLN A 79 9.72 4.12 0.48
C GLN A 79 8.90 3.07 -0.27
N ALA A 80 8.41 3.40 -1.47
CA ALA A 80 7.53 2.55 -2.27
C ALA A 80 8.21 2.03 -3.56
N ILE A 81 9.52 1.87 -3.54
CA ILE A 81 10.33 1.30 -4.62
C ILE A 81 11.16 0.12 -4.10
N SER A 82 11.59 -0.76 -5.00
CA SER A 82 12.35 -1.97 -4.66
C SER A 82 13.29 -2.35 -5.80
N ASP A 83 14.40 -2.99 -5.46
CA ASP A 83 15.31 -3.67 -6.41
C ASP A 83 15.10 -5.20 -6.39
N SER A 84 14.12 -5.69 -5.64
CA SER A 84 13.75 -7.10 -5.51
C SER A 84 12.28 -7.29 -5.89
N VAL A 85 11.40 -7.61 -4.95
CA VAL A 85 9.97 -7.80 -5.21
C VAL A 85 9.17 -6.59 -4.71
N LEU A 86 8.34 -6.02 -5.58
CA LEU A 86 7.40 -4.96 -5.25
C LEU A 86 5.98 -5.53 -5.20
N ILE A 87 5.35 -5.49 -4.03
CA ILE A 87 3.96 -5.93 -3.83
C ILE A 87 3.05 -4.70 -3.90
N VAL A 88 2.16 -4.67 -4.89
CA VAL A 88 1.24 -3.56 -5.16
C VAL A 88 -0.17 -3.97 -4.80
N LEU A 89 -0.91 -3.10 -4.14
CA LEU A 89 -2.32 -3.34 -3.83
C LEU A 89 -3.18 -3.23 -5.09
N GLY A 90 -3.96 -4.28 -5.37
CA GLY A 90 -4.96 -4.27 -6.42
C GLY A 90 -6.25 -3.53 -6.04
N ASP A 91 -7.30 -3.71 -6.82
CA ASP A 91 -8.52 -2.90 -6.70
C ASP A 91 -9.50 -3.41 -5.62
N ASN A 92 -9.32 -4.65 -5.15
CA ASN A 92 -10.22 -5.26 -4.15
C ASN A 92 -10.00 -4.72 -2.72
N TRP A 93 -8.95 -3.95 -2.48
CA TRP A 93 -8.61 -3.39 -1.17
C TRP A 93 -9.33 -2.07 -0.86
N ASN A 94 -10.64 -2.00 -1.09
CA ASN A 94 -11.43 -0.77 -1.02
C ASN A 94 -12.62 -0.83 -0.03
N HIS A 95 -12.72 -1.88 0.79
CA HIS A 95 -13.82 -2.03 1.74
C HIS A 95 -13.75 -1.01 2.88
N ARG A 96 -14.93 -0.56 3.34
CA ARG A 96 -15.11 0.35 4.46
C ARG A 96 -16.25 -0.07 5.37
N GLU A 97 -16.15 0.31 6.63
CA GLU A 97 -17.23 0.19 7.61
C GLU A 97 -17.23 1.41 8.53
N ILE A 98 -18.33 2.16 8.56
CA ILE A 98 -18.48 3.35 9.43
C ILE A 98 -19.21 2.91 10.70
N ARG A 99 -18.68 3.29 11.86
CA ARG A 99 -19.19 2.94 13.18
C ARG A 99 -19.46 4.20 14.02
N GLY A 100 -20.38 4.06 15.01
CA GLY A 100 -20.64 5.11 16.00
C GLY A 100 -20.97 6.47 15.39
N GLN A 101 -21.82 6.51 14.33
CA GLN A 101 -22.19 7.74 13.64
C GLN A 101 -20.96 8.56 13.18
N GLY A 102 -20.01 7.89 12.55
CA GLY A 102 -18.80 8.50 12.02
C GLY A 102 -17.69 8.77 13.03
N THR A 103 -17.82 8.32 14.28
CA THR A 103 -16.73 8.46 15.27
C THR A 103 -15.57 7.51 14.99
N GLN A 104 -15.83 6.42 14.28
CA GLN A 104 -14.83 5.47 13.79
C GLN A 104 -15.14 5.05 12.35
N ILE A 105 -14.10 4.79 11.60
CA ILE A 105 -14.20 4.16 10.28
C ILE A 105 -13.14 3.08 10.17
N ARG A 106 -13.54 1.87 9.78
CA ARG A 106 -12.62 0.79 9.42
C ARG A 106 -12.40 0.85 7.91
N LEU A 107 -11.16 0.81 7.48
CA LEU A 107 -10.78 0.96 6.08
C LEU A 107 -9.79 -0.13 5.68
N GLN A 108 -9.93 -0.65 4.48
CA GLN A 108 -8.88 -1.43 3.84
C GLN A 108 -7.76 -0.51 3.30
N PRO A 109 -6.54 -1.02 3.14
CA PRO A 109 -5.36 -0.21 2.82
C PRO A 109 -5.38 0.44 1.42
N GLY A 110 -6.22 -0.05 0.51
CA GLY A 110 -6.36 0.49 -0.86
C GLY A 110 -7.29 1.70 -0.98
N VAL A 111 -8.06 2.04 0.05
CA VAL A 111 -8.95 3.21 0.05
C VAL A 111 -8.13 4.51 -0.05
N ILE A 112 -8.56 5.42 -0.91
CA ILE A 112 -7.95 6.76 -1.04
C ILE A 112 -8.39 7.63 0.14
N GLY A 113 -7.49 8.44 0.71
CA GLY A 113 -7.80 9.27 1.88
C GLY A 113 -8.96 10.24 1.65
N ALA A 114 -9.06 10.88 0.48
CA ALA A 114 -10.18 11.75 0.13
C ALA A 114 -11.51 11.00 0.06
N GLN A 115 -11.54 9.73 -0.36
CA GLN A 115 -12.76 8.92 -0.34
C GLN A 115 -13.23 8.67 1.09
N ALA A 116 -12.32 8.36 2.02
CA ALA A 116 -12.65 8.22 3.43
C ALA A 116 -13.28 9.50 3.98
N ASN A 117 -12.74 10.67 3.64
CA ASN A 117 -13.31 11.97 4.03
C ASN A 117 -14.70 12.20 3.43
N ALA A 118 -14.90 11.88 2.14
CA ALA A 118 -16.20 12.00 1.51
C ALA A 118 -17.28 11.15 2.21
N TRP A 119 -16.93 9.94 2.65
CA TRP A 119 -17.87 9.08 3.39
C TRP A 119 -18.16 9.55 4.81
N LEU A 120 -17.23 10.28 5.43
CA LEU A 120 -17.40 10.86 6.77
C LEU A 120 -18.08 12.25 6.76
N ALA A 121 -18.06 12.94 5.63
CA ALA A 121 -18.64 14.29 5.49
C ALA A 121 -20.11 14.40 5.95
N PRO A 122 -21.02 13.44 5.66
CA PRO A 122 -22.40 13.49 6.16
C PRO A 122 -22.52 13.50 7.69
N PHE A 123 -21.48 13.06 8.40
CA PHE A 123 -21.40 13.06 9.87
C PHE A 123 -20.67 14.30 10.42
N GLY A 124 -20.30 15.27 9.54
CA GLY A 124 -19.49 16.42 9.92
C GLY A 124 -18.06 16.06 10.35
N ARG A 125 -17.50 14.96 9.83
CA ARG A 125 -16.20 14.40 10.25
C ARG A 125 -15.27 14.15 9.07
N LYS A 126 -14.00 13.96 9.36
CA LYS A 126 -12.95 13.50 8.44
C LYS A 126 -11.96 12.61 9.20
N ILE A 127 -11.07 11.91 8.49
CA ILE A 127 -9.92 11.25 9.12
C ILE A 127 -8.96 12.30 9.67
N GLY A 128 -8.16 11.93 10.68
CA GLY A 128 -7.21 12.85 11.31
C GLY A 128 -6.16 13.40 10.36
N PRO A 129 -5.36 12.54 9.70
CA PRO A 129 -4.29 12.99 8.81
C PRO A 129 -4.82 13.67 7.54
N ASP A 130 -4.15 14.74 7.12
CA ASP A 130 -4.47 15.49 5.90
C ASP A 130 -3.23 15.73 5.02
N PRO A 131 -2.51 14.68 4.59
CA PRO A 131 -1.34 14.85 3.75
C PRO A 131 -1.69 15.59 2.45
N ALA A 132 -0.72 16.34 1.90
CA ALA A 132 -0.92 17.09 0.65
C ALA A 132 -1.38 16.19 -0.52
N SER A 133 -1.03 14.92 -0.48
CA SER A 133 -1.46 13.90 -1.45
C SER A 133 -2.81 13.25 -1.14
N ILE A 134 -3.66 13.81 -0.27
CA ILE A 134 -4.90 13.18 0.22
C ILE A 134 -5.83 12.69 -0.90
N ASN A 135 -5.80 13.32 -2.05
CA ASN A 135 -6.61 12.95 -3.22
C ASN A 135 -6.05 11.73 -3.99
N ALA A 136 -4.83 11.29 -3.68
CA ALA A 136 -4.16 10.20 -4.38
C ALA A 136 -3.62 9.12 -3.43
N CYS A 137 -3.15 9.50 -2.23
CA CYS A 137 -2.58 8.55 -1.28
C CYS A 137 -3.63 7.58 -0.74
N LYS A 138 -3.21 6.34 -0.52
CA LYS A 138 -4.04 5.27 0.02
C LYS A 138 -3.80 5.08 1.53
N ILE A 139 -4.82 4.60 2.23
CA ILE A 139 -4.81 4.41 3.70
C ILE A 139 -3.61 3.57 4.17
N GLY A 140 -3.23 2.51 3.43
CA GLY A 140 -2.06 1.71 3.78
C GLY A 140 -0.77 2.53 3.85
N GLY A 141 -0.54 3.41 2.87
CA GLY A 141 0.60 4.33 2.86
C GLY A 141 0.50 5.41 3.94
N ILE A 142 -0.70 5.96 4.18
CA ILE A 142 -0.97 6.95 5.23
C ILE A 142 -0.58 6.36 6.61
N VAL A 143 -1.00 5.11 6.88
CA VAL A 143 -0.70 4.44 8.16
C VAL A 143 0.78 4.07 8.26
N ALA A 144 1.35 3.45 7.24
CA ALA A 144 2.74 3.01 7.25
C ALA A 144 3.74 4.17 7.45
N ASN A 145 3.38 5.35 6.98
CA ASN A 145 4.23 6.53 7.03
C ASN A 145 3.90 7.50 8.20
N ASN A 146 2.99 7.12 9.08
CA ASN A 146 2.47 8.02 10.10
C ASN A 146 2.13 9.41 9.52
N ALA A 147 1.42 9.42 8.39
CA ALA A 147 1.18 10.65 7.65
C ALA A 147 0.48 11.69 8.54
N SER A 148 0.85 12.94 8.34
CA SER A 148 0.21 14.11 8.93
C SER A 148 -0.14 15.11 7.82
N GLY A 149 -0.23 16.36 8.10
CA GLY A 149 -0.47 17.45 7.15
C GLY A 149 -0.48 18.77 7.87
N MET A 150 -0.59 19.86 7.13
CA MET A 150 -0.54 21.21 7.69
C MET A 150 -1.69 21.51 8.66
N CYS A 151 -2.90 21.03 8.36
CA CYS A 151 -4.08 21.33 9.17
C CYS A 151 -4.22 20.40 10.38
N CYS A 152 -3.78 19.16 10.28
CA CYS A 152 -3.88 18.21 11.41
C CYS A 152 -2.75 18.39 12.44
N GLY A 153 -1.63 18.96 12.03
CA GLY A 153 -0.43 19.06 12.87
C GLY A 153 0.03 17.70 13.40
N THR A 154 0.68 17.71 14.54
CA THR A 154 1.10 16.48 15.24
C THR A 154 -0.04 15.88 16.08
N ALA A 155 -1.00 16.68 16.51
CA ALA A 155 -2.07 16.24 17.42
C ALA A 155 -3.06 15.26 16.77
N GLN A 156 -3.28 15.36 15.47
CA GLN A 156 -4.21 14.51 14.73
C GLN A 156 -3.53 13.78 13.57
N ASN A 157 -2.24 13.48 13.69
CA ASN A 157 -1.54 12.62 12.75
C ASN A 157 -2.14 11.19 12.77
N THR A 158 -1.69 10.35 11.86
CA THR A 158 -2.25 9.00 11.72
C THR A 158 -2.21 8.21 13.02
N TYR A 159 -1.06 8.13 13.69
CA TYR A 159 -0.90 7.28 14.88
C TYR A 159 -1.72 7.75 16.08
N HIS A 160 -1.93 9.06 16.21
CA HIS A 160 -2.78 9.61 17.29
C HIS A 160 -4.27 9.37 17.07
N THR A 161 -4.69 9.12 15.80
CA THR A 161 -6.09 8.90 15.46
C THR A 161 -6.41 7.44 15.08
N LEU A 162 -5.38 6.57 15.08
CA LEU A 162 -5.53 5.15 14.78
C LEU A 162 -6.08 4.40 16.01
N ALA A 163 -7.32 3.88 15.90
CA ALA A 163 -7.94 3.12 16.99
C ALA A 163 -7.46 1.66 17.04
N GLY A 164 -6.99 1.11 15.93
CA GLY A 164 -6.47 -0.25 15.83
C GLY A 164 -6.02 -0.58 14.41
N ILE A 165 -5.19 -1.61 14.30
CA ILE A 165 -4.65 -2.15 13.05
C ILE A 165 -4.70 -3.67 13.09
N ARG A 166 -4.90 -4.27 11.93
CA ARG A 166 -4.82 -5.73 11.75
C ARG A 166 -3.90 -6.05 10.60
#